data_ecb80d6d6d89fe4ccb026598d5388071
#
_entry.id   ecb80d6d6d89fe4ccb026598d5388071
#
_cell.length_a   1.000
_cell.length_b   1.000
_cell.length_c   1.000
_cell.angle_alpha   90.00
_cell.angle_beta   90.00
_cell.angle_gamma   90.00
#
_symmetry.space_group_name_H-M   'P 1'
#
loop_
_entity.id
_entity.type
_entity.pdbx_description
1 polymer ?
#
loop_
_entity_poly.entity_id
_entity_poly.type
_entity_poly.pdbx_seq_one_letter_code
_entity_poly.pdbx_strand_id
1 'polypeptide(L)'
;MSDKIYFNTSNKFSFKRSLIGATTNLHYILAPNHAKKTARKLLLTPMRTEQKNADPQGLVKGEIRGRDGVLKTYSLGSGPVWVLTHGWSGTASQFFPLMEHIAAKGFTALAYDHPAHGGSDGLHGHIPAFVHGLEAILDSVGDVAGLVGHSMGTASALECKHIKLQNKPLLLIAPVLDYLDNLFGSVARSGYSMKLFDAVAGELETQFNYPIQSIDPYGKLSHRDSQTIIVHDEQDKFTKFDVSQRAANEIDRVTLIATQGQGHGRVMKCPQVFESFDSLVG
;
A
#
# COMPACT_ATOMS: atom_id res chain seq x y z
N MET A 1 -17.09 6.44 -12.75
CA MET A 1 -16.33 5.58 -11.81
C MET A 1 -15.88 4.36 -12.59
N SER A 2 -14.59 4.14 -12.75
CA SER A 2 -14.11 3.00 -13.51
C SER A 2 -14.32 1.73 -12.68
N ASP A 3 -15.07 0.78 -13.23
CA ASP A 3 -15.30 -0.57 -12.68
C ASP A 3 -14.00 -1.39 -12.69
N LYS A 4 -12.96 -0.92 -12.02
CA LYS A 4 -11.72 -1.70 -11.91
C LYS A 4 -11.93 -2.91 -11.02
N ILE A 5 -11.29 -4.00 -11.41
CA ILE A 5 -11.41 -5.34 -10.82
C ILE A 5 -11.23 -5.34 -9.29
N TYR A 6 -10.29 -4.53 -8.78
CA TYR A 6 -9.95 -4.46 -7.34
C TYR A 6 -10.97 -3.74 -6.44
N PHE A 7 -11.97 -3.04 -7.01
CA PHE A 7 -12.91 -2.25 -6.22
C PHE A 7 -14.29 -2.88 -6.09
N ASN A 8 -14.43 -4.17 -6.46
CA ASN A 8 -15.70 -4.84 -6.35
C ASN A 8 -15.84 -5.56 -5.00
N THR A 9 -16.56 -4.97 -4.07
CA THR A 9 -16.83 -5.51 -2.74
C THR A 9 -18.13 -6.33 -2.64
N SER A 10 -18.92 -6.45 -3.73
CA SER A 10 -20.21 -7.13 -3.74
C SER A 10 -20.08 -8.63 -4.04
N ASN A 11 -20.71 -9.48 -3.22
CA ASN A 11 -20.80 -10.93 -3.44
C ASN A 11 -22.03 -11.37 -4.28
N LYS A 12 -22.82 -10.43 -4.80
CA LYS A 12 -24.03 -10.78 -5.57
C LYS A 12 -23.69 -11.41 -6.91
N PHE A 13 -24.41 -12.45 -7.31
CA PHE A 13 -24.31 -13.03 -8.64
C PHE A 13 -24.54 -11.98 -9.73
N SER A 14 -23.71 -11.99 -10.75
CA SER A 14 -23.83 -11.08 -11.89
C SER A 14 -23.46 -11.80 -13.17
N PHE A 15 -24.36 -11.77 -14.17
CA PHE A 15 -24.10 -12.31 -15.51
C PHE A 15 -22.81 -11.73 -16.12
N LYS A 16 -22.55 -10.43 -15.89
CA LYS A 16 -21.31 -9.77 -16.33
C LYS A 16 -20.05 -10.47 -15.78
N ARG A 17 -20.06 -10.91 -14.52
CA ARG A 17 -18.92 -11.65 -13.91
C ARG A 17 -18.73 -13.02 -14.54
N SER A 18 -19.82 -13.76 -14.74
CA SER A 18 -19.76 -15.07 -15.39
C SER A 18 -19.20 -14.95 -16.82
N LEU A 19 -19.58 -13.90 -17.54
CA LEU A 19 -19.06 -13.60 -18.88
C LEU A 19 -17.57 -13.24 -18.83
N ILE A 20 -17.14 -12.41 -17.88
CA ILE A 20 -15.70 -12.10 -17.66
C ILE A 20 -14.91 -13.38 -17.41
N GLY A 21 -15.41 -14.26 -16.53
CA GLY A 21 -14.75 -15.52 -16.22
C GLY A 21 -14.62 -16.44 -17.43
N ALA A 22 -15.72 -16.61 -18.17
CA ALA A 22 -15.73 -17.44 -19.38
C ALA A 22 -14.77 -16.90 -20.44
N THR A 23 -14.84 -15.58 -20.73
CA THR A 23 -14.00 -14.95 -21.78
C THR A 23 -12.52 -14.94 -21.40
N THR A 24 -12.16 -14.64 -20.14
CA THR A 24 -10.76 -14.63 -19.72
C THR A 24 -10.18 -16.03 -19.62
N ASN A 25 -10.99 -17.04 -19.24
CA ASN A 25 -10.56 -18.44 -19.24
C ASN A 25 -10.38 -18.96 -20.68
N LEU A 26 -11.32 -18.67 -21.59
CA LEU A 26 -11.22 -19.04 -23.00
C LEU A 26 -9.98 -18.37 -23.65
N HIS A 27 -9.75 -17.09 -23.38
CA HIS A 27 -8.58 -16.37 -23.84
C HIS A 27 -7.28 -17.05 -23.36
N TYR A 28 -7.25 -17.50 -22.11
CA TYR A 28 -6.07 -18.20 -21.59
C TYR A 28 -5.86 -19.58 -22.24
N ILE A 29 -6.93 -20.30 -22.58
CA ILE A 29 -6.84 -21.60 -23.28
C ILE A 29 -6.34 -21.41 -24.71
N LEU A 30 -6.88 -20.45 -25.46
CA LEU A 30 -6.60 -20.28 -26.88
C LEU A 30 -5.28 -19.55 -27.17
N ALA A 31 -4.88 -18.60 -26.30
CA ALA A 31 -3.70 -17.78 -26.50
C ALA A 31 -3.00 -17.45 -25.16
N PRO A 32 -2.37 -18.45 -24.49
CA PRO A 32 -1.90 -18.32 -23.10
C PRO A 32 -0.91 -17.16 -22.90
N ASN A 33 0.07 -17.01 -23.78
CA ASN A 33 1.06 -15.92 -23.66
C ASN A 33 0.45 -14.53 -23.85
N HIS A 34 -0.49 -14.39 -24.79
CA HIS A 34 -1.21 -13.13 -25.00
C HIS A 34 -2.14 -12.83 -23.82
N ALA A 35 -2.84 -13.84 -23.32
CA ALA A 35 -3.71 -13.71 -22.15
C ALA A 35 -2.93 -13.26 -20.91
N LYS A 36 -1.77 -13.87 -20.61
CA LYS A 36 -0.90 -13.48 -19.50
C LYS A 36 -0.40 -12.04 -19.63
N LYS A 37 0.06 -11.64 -20.84
CA LYS A 37 0.48 -10.25 -21.10
C LYS A 37 -0.66 -9.26 -20.86
N THR A 38 -1.86 -9.57 -21.34
CA THR A 38 -3.05 -8.73 -21.17
C THR A 38 -3.48 -8.67 -19.70
N ALA A 39 -3.48 -9.81 -19.01
CA ALA A 39 -3.79 -9.91 -17.59
C ALA A 39 -2.79 -9.10 -16.74
N ARG A 40 -1.51 -9.24 -17.00
CA ARG A 40 -0.46 -8.49 -16.34
C ARG A 40 -0.68 -6.98 -16.46
N LYS A 41 -0.96 -6.50 -17.67
CA LYS A 41 -1.29 -5.09 -17.90
C LYS A 41 -2.55 -4.66 -17.15
N LEU A 42 -3.61 -5.47 -17.17
CA LEU A 42 -4.88 -5.13 -16.54
C LEU A 42 -4.79 -5.14 -15.00
N LEU A 43 -4.15 -6.16 -14.45
CA LEU A 43 -4.12 -6.41 -13.01
C LEU A 43 -3.05 -5.58 -12.28
N LEU A 44 -1.93 -5.32 -12.92
CA LEU A 44 -0.77 -4.69 -12.30
C LEU A 44 -0.53 -3.24 -12.68
N THR A 45 -1.29 -2.67 -13.62
CA THR A 45 -1.15 -1.25 -13.96
C THR A 45 -2.05 -0.42 -13.06
N PRO A 46 -1.49 0.36 -12.11
CA PRO A 46 -2.28 1.27 -11.29
C PRO A 46 -2.86 2.41 -12.12
N MET A 47 -3.92 3.02 -11.60
CA MET A 47 -4.35 4.31 -12.13
C MET A 47 -3.35 5.37 -11.68
N ARG A 48 -2.77 6.10 -12.61
CA ARG A 48 -2.05 7.32 -12.27
C ARG A 48 -3.08 8.40 -11.98
N THR A 49 -3.19 8.78 -10.72
CA THR A 49 -4.09 9.85 -10.28
C THR A 49 -3.33 11.17 -10.25
N GLU A 50 -4.03 12.25 -10.59
CA GLU A 50 -3.49 13.59 -10.43
C GLU A 50 -3.25 13.91 -8.95
N GLN A 51 -2.37 14.87 -8.69
CA GLN A 51 -2.10 15.39 -7.36
C GLN A 51 -3.39 15.94 -6.73
N LYS A 52 -3.71 15.49 -5.52
CA LYS A 52 -4.97 15.83 -4.83
C LYS A 52 -4.86 17.03 -3.90
N ASN A 53 -3.67 17.34 -3.41
CA ASN A 53 -3.42 18.45 -2.49
C ASN A 53 -2.41 19.38 -3.13
N ALA A 54 -2.55 20.70 -2.86
CA ALA A 54 -1.55 21.68 -3.26
C ALA A 54 -0.21 21.38 -2.59
N ASP A 55 0.88 21.82 -3.22
CA ASP A 55 2.21 21.70 -2.64
C ASP A 55 2.29 22.52 -1.33
N PRO A 56 2.70 21.93 -0.21
CA PRO A 56 2.99 22.65 1.02
C PRO A 56 4.11 23.67 0.82
N GLN A 57 4.08 24.74 1.59
CA GLN A 57 5.18 25.71 1.58
C GLN A 57 6.48 25.03 2.04
N GLY A 58 7.56 25.23 1.29
CA GLY A 58 8.87 24.63 1.60
C GLY A 58 9.02 23.17 1.16
N LEU A 59 8.05 22.61 0.43
CA LEU A 59 8.16 21.26 -0.12
C LEU A 59 9.35 21.17 -1.09
N VAL A 60 10.25 20.22 -0.83
CA VAL A 60 11.37 19.88 -1.71
C VAL A 60 11.02 18.65 -2.51
N LYS A 61 11.03 18.77 -3.84
CA LYS A 61 10.83 17.67 -4.78
C LYS A 61 12.18 17.14 -5.22
N GLY A 62 12.32 15.83 -5.26
CA GLY A 62 13.55 15.14 -5.65
C GLY A 62 13.29 13.84 -6.39
N GLU A 63 14.37 13.14 -6.68
CA GLU A 63 14.37 11.87 -7.38
C GLU A 63 15.37 10.93 -6.75
N ILE A 64 15.00 9.64 -6.65
CA ILE A 64 15.89 8.58 -6.19
C ILE A 64 15.84 7.45 -7.21
N ARG A 65 17.00 6.90 -7.56
CA ARG A 65 17.06 5.76 -8.46
C ARG A 65 16.83 4.48 -7.66
N GLY A 66 15.71 3.85 -7.91
CA GLY A 66 15.37 2.52 -7.40
C GLY A 66 15.66 1.42 -8.45
N ARG A 67 15.38 0.18 -8.08
CA ARG A 67 15.55 -1.00 -8.95
C ARG A 67 14.64 -0.94 -10.19
N ASP A 68 13.42 -0.45 -10.03
CA ASP A 68 12.38 -0.44 -11.06
C ASP A 68 12.28 0.91 -11.81
N GLY A 69 13.26 1.80 -11.64
CA GLY A 69 13.33 3.11 -12.27
C GLY A 69 13.48 4.24 -11.27
N VAL A 70 13.25 5.47 -11.73
CA VAL A 70 13.33 6.68 -10.90
C VAL A 70 12.05 6.83 -10.07
N LEU A 71 12.21 7.04 -8.78
CA LEU A 71 11.15 7.36 -7.83
C LEU A 71 11.10 8.86 -7.58
N LYS A 72 9.93 9.47 -7.67
CA LYS A 72 9.72 10.86 -7.28
C LYS A 72 9.54 10.94 -5.77
N THR A 73 10.26 11.86 -5.15
CA THR A 73 10.27 12.08 -3.71
C THR A 73 9.82 13.50 -3.36
N TYR A 74 9.25 13.62 -2.18
CA TYR A 74 8.71 14.85 -1.64
C TYR A 74 9.10 14.92 -0.18
N SER A 75 9.90 15.90 0.20
CA SER A 75 10.33 16.09 1.59
C SER A 75 9.94 17.44 2.15
N LEU A 76 9.64 17.49 3.43
CA LEU A 76 9.24 18.70 4.14
C LEU A 76 9.77 18.66 5.58
N GLY A 77 10.27 19.79 6.07
CA GLY A 77 10.81 19.89 7.44
C GLY A 77 12.29 19.55 7.54
N SER A 78 12.75 19.38 8.77
CA SER A 78 14.16 19.07 9.10
C SER A 78 14.19 18.21 10.37
N GLY A 79 15.23 17.38 10.54
CA GLY A 79 15.37 16.46 11.66
C GLY A 79 15.28 14.98 11.23
N PRO A 80 15.11 14.04 12.17
CA PRO A 80 14.98 12.61 11.88
C PRO A 80 13.81 12.33 10.92
N VAL A 81 13.98 11.34 10.04
CA VAL A 81 13.05 11.13 8.92
C VAL A 81 11.88 10.20 9.29
N TRP A 82 10.66 10.67 9.05
CA TRP A 82 9.48 9.83 8.94
C TRP A 82 9.21 9.54 7.47
N VAL A 83 9.23 8.28 7.08
CA VAL A 83 8.93 7.85 5.71
C VAL A 83 7.44 7.59 5.56
N LEU A 84 6.83 8.09 4.46
CA LEU A 84 5.40 7.93 4.20
C LEU A 84 5.17 7.16 2.90
N THR A 85 4.42 6.06 2.99
CA THR A 85 4.21 5.10 1.90
C THR A 85 2.72 4.94 1.58
N HIS A 86 2.32 5.30 0.35
CA HIS A 86 0.92 5.29 -0.09
C HIS A 86 0.44 3.92 -0.57
N GLY A 87 -0.87 3.77 -0.74
CA GLY A 87 -1.50 2.56 -1.25
C GLY A 87 -1.61 2.48 -2.77
N TRP A 88 -2.25 1.43 -3.26
CA TRP A 88 -2.51 1.19 -4.68
C TRP A 88 -3.26 2.36 -5.34
N SER A 89 -2.77 2.77 -6.51
CA SER A 89 -3.28 3.95 -7.24
C SER A 89 -3.27 5.25 -6.43
N GLY A 90 -2.50 5.30 -5.33
CA GLY A 90 -2.23 6.51 -4.55
C GLY A 90 -1.08 7.33 -5.11
N THR A 91 -0.75 8.42 -4.41
CA THR A 91 0.40 9.29 -4.66
C THR A 91 0.91 9.86 -3.35
N ALA A 92 2.16 10.30 -3.33
CA ALA A 92 2.76 10.99 -2.18
C ALA A 92 1.95 12.20 -1.72
N SER A 93 1.31 12.93 -2.65
CA SER A 93 0.52 14.12 -2.34
C SER A 93 -0.67 13.88 -1.42
N GLN A 94 -1.09 12.63 -1.24
CA GLN A 94 -2.15 12.28 -0.27
C GLN A 94 -1.72 12.58 1.17
N PHE A 95 -0.41 12.54 1.45
CA PHE A 95 0.16 12.78 2.76
C PHE A 95 0.52 14.25 3.04
N PHE A 96 0.41 15.15 2.08
CA PHE A 96 0.87 16.54 2.27
C PHE A 96 0.35 17.21 3.55
N PRO A 97 -0.93 17.10 3.93
CA PRO A 97 -1.37 17.66 5.21
C PRO A 97 -0.68 17.03 6.43
N LEU A 98 -0.45 15.71 6.40
CA LEU A 98 0.26 15.04 7.48
C LEU A 98 1.77 15.39 7.47
N MET A 99 2.36 15.62 6.31
CA MET A 99 3.76 16.06 6.20
C MET A 99 3.98 17.45 6.82
N GLU A 100 3.02 18.38 6.65
CA GLU A 100 3.06 19.68 7.32
C GLU A 100 3.05 19.51 8.85
N HIS A 101 2.19 18.62 9.34
CA HIS A 101 2.11 18.32 10.78
C HIS A 101 3.41 17.71 11.32
N ILE A 102 3.96 16.72 10.62
CA ILE A 102 5.23 16.05 10.97
C ILE A 102 6.37 17.08 10.99
N ALA A 103 6.45 17.96 9.98
CA ALA A 103 7.46 19.01 9.90
C ALA A 103 7.34 20.02 11.05
N ALA A 104 6.12 20.40 11.42
CA ALA A 104 5.86 21.29 12.55
C ALA A 104 6.30 20.70 13.91
N LYS A 105 6.43 19.36 14.00
CA LYS A 105 6.94 18.66 15.19
C LYS A 105 8.47 18.48 15.19
N GLY A 106 9.18 19.07 14.24
CA GLY A 106 10.64 19.00 14.19
C GLY A 106 11.22 17.76 13.52
N PHE A 107 10.44 17.10 12.65
CA PHE A 107 10.88 15.95 11.87
C PHE A 107 10.93 16.30 10.37
N THR A 108 11.67 15.49 9.62
CA THR A 108 11.56 15.47 8.16
C THR A 108 10.50 14.45 7.76
N ALA A 109 9.45 14.91 7.09
CA ALA A 109 8.48 14.04 6.44
C ALA A 109 8.95 13.75 5.00
N LEU A 110 9.16 12.48 4.63
CA LEU A 110 9.56 12.06 3.30
C LEU A 110 8.52 11.11 2.71
N ALA A 111 7.72 11.60 1.79
CA ALA A 111 6.82 10.79 0.97
C ALA A 111 7.43 10.55 -0.41
N TYR A 112 6.99 9.51 -1.10
CA TYR A 112 7.43 9.18 -2.45
C TYR A 112 6.31 8.51 -3.24
N ASP A 113 6.37 8.61 -4.55
CA ASP A 113 5.50 7.83 -5.43
C ASP A 113 6.14 6.44 -5.66
N HIS A 114 5.40 5.37 -5.39
CA HIS A 114 5.85 4.00 -5.65
C HIS A 114 6.11 3.75 -7.16
N PRO A 115 6.87 2.69 -7.53
CA PRO A 115 7.00 2.29 -8.93
C PRO A 115 5.63 2.18 -9.61
N ALA A 116 5.54 2.69 -10.83
CA ALA A 116 4.32 2.79 -11.65
C ALA A 116 3.25 3.77 -11.15
N HIS A 117 3.44 4.47 -10.04
CA HIS A 117 2.48 5.41 -9.47
C HIS A 117 2.93 6.86 -9.63
N GLY A 118 1.98 7.79 -9.54
CA GLY A 118 2.24 9.23 -9.60
C GLY A 118 3.20 9.61 -10.73
N GLY A 119 4.28 10.30 -10.39
CA GLY A 119 5.34 10.71 -11.32
C GLY A 119 6.51 9.73 -11.44
N SER A 120 6.53 8.63 -10.69
CA SER A 120 7.60 7.63 -10.73
C SER A 120 7.57 6.76 -11.97
N ASP A 121 8.74 6.23 -12.33
CA ASP A 121 8.89 5.27 -13.43
C ASP A 121 8.20 3.93 -13.11
N GLY A 122 8.22 3.04 -14.09
CA GLY A 122 7.64 1.71 -13.98
C GLY A 122 6.29 1.57 -14.69
N LEU A 123 5.91 0.32 -14.95
CA LEU A 123 4.67 -0.03 -15.66
C LEU A 123 3.70 -0.78 -14.75
N HIS A 124 4.20 -1.47 -13.74
CA HIS A 124 3.43 -2.37 -12.89
C HIS A 124 3.71 -2.12 -11.42
N GLY A 125 2.65 -2.12 -10.62
CA GLY A 125 2.70 -2.11 -9.16
C GLY A 125 2.38 -3.52 -8.63
N HIS A 126 3.10 -3.95 -7.63
CA HIS A 126 2.91 -5.20 -6.89
C HIS A 126 3.77 -5.16 -5.62
N ILE A 127 3.51 -6.02 -4.63
CA ILE A 127 4.23 -5.96 -3.35
C ILE A 127 5.75 -5.96 -3.51
N PRO A 128 6.39 -6.86 -4.29
CA PRO A 128 7.85 -6.79 -4.46
C PRO A 128 8.34 -5.42 -4.97
N ALA A 129 7.65 -4.79 -5.94
CA ALA A 129 8.03 -3.46 -6.42
C ALA A 129 7.85 -2.38 -5.35
N PHE A 130 6.79 -2.47 -4.53
CA PHE A 130 6.59 -1.56 -3.40
C PHE A 130 7.68 -1.71 -2.34
N VAL A 131 8.06 -2.94 -2.01
CA VAL A 131 9.15 -3.23 -1.06
C VAL A 131 10.48 -2.68 -1.58
N HIS A 132 10.85 -2.98 -2.85
CA HIS A 132 12.08 -2.45 -3.45
C HIS A 132 12.10 -0.92 -3.52
N GLY A 133 10.93 -0.30 -3.82
CA GLY A 133 10.80 1.15 -3.80
C GLY A 133 11.07 1.72 -2.40
N LEU A 134 10.49 1.11 -1.37
CA LEU A 134 10.70 1.51 0.02
C LEU A 134 12.16 1.31 0.46
N GLU A 135 12.77 0.18 0.10
CA GLU A 135 14.19 -0.08 0.38
C GLU A 135 15.10 0.99 -0.24
N ALA A 136 14.88 1.37 -1.50
CA ALA A 136 15.64 2.43 -2.16
C ALA A 136 15.49 3.79 -1.45
N ILE A 137 14.30 4.11 -0.94
CA ILE A 137 14.07 5.30 -0.12
C ILE A 137 14.85 5.22 1.20
N LEU A 138 14.79 4.09 1.88
CA LEU A 138 15.50 3.89 3.15
C LEU A 138 17.03 3.94 2.98
N ASP A 139 17.55 3.42 1.86
CA ASP A 139 18.98 3.52 1.53
C ASP A 139 19.43 4.98 1.34
N SER A 140 18.55 5.82 0.80
CA SER A 140 18.87 7.21 0.46
C SER A 140 18.82 8.19 1.63
N VAL A 141 18.26 7.80 2.76
CA VAL A 141 18.11 8.66 3.95
C VAL A 141 19.06 8.28 5.07
N GLY A 142 19.31 9.21 5.98
CA GLY A 142 20.09 8.97 7.20
C GLY A 142 19.31 8.22 8.27
N ASP A 143 19.11 8.89 9.42
CA ASP A 143 18.35 8.31 10.54
C ASP A 143 16.84 8.35 10.27
N VAL A 144 16.21 7.17 10.43
CA VAL A 144 14.76 6.98 10.29
C VAL A 144 14.12 6.97 11.67
N ALA A 145 13.20 7.89 11.92
CA ALA A 145 12.45 7.99 13.17
C ALA A 145 11.26 7.01 13.20
N GLY A 146 10.60 6.80 12.05
CA GLY A 146 9.46 5.90 11.94
C GLY A 146 8.88 5.87 10.52
N LEU A 147 7.76 5.19 10.37
CA LEU A 147 7.09 5.09 9.07
C LEU A 147 5.57 5.24 9.22
N VAL A 148 4.98 5.95 8.28
CA VAL A 148 3.52 6.01 8.08
C VAL A 148 3.15 5.26 6.82
N GLY A 149 2.26 4.29 6.91
CA GLY A 149 1.73 3.57 5.75
C GLY A 149 0.23 3.74 5.57
N HIS A 150 -0.23 3.76 4.32
CA HIS A 150 -1.66 3.70 4.00
C HIS A 150 -1.95 2.51 3.09
N SER A 151 -3.00 1.73 3.40
CA SER A 151 -3.48 0.64 2.55
C SER A 151 -2.35 -0.33 2.14
N MET A 152 -2.13 -0.60 0.85
CA MET A 152 -1.04 -1.46 0.34
C MET A 152 0.35 -1.01 0.79
N GLY A 153 0.55 0.30 1.06
CA GLY A 153 1.79 0.81 1.64
C GLY A 153 2.09 0.21 3.02
N THR A 154 1.06 -0.14 3.80
CA THR A 154 1.25 -0.80 5.10
C THR A 154 1.79 -2.23 4.93
N ALA A 155 1.27 -2.97 3.94
CA ALA A 155 1.76 -4.31 3.65
C ALA A 155 3.23 -4.26 3.19
N SER A 156 3.59 -3.31 2.31
CA SER A 156 4.99 -3.14 1.89
C SER A 156 5.92 -2.76 3.04
N ALA A 157 5.44 -1.93 3.98
CA ALA A 157 6.22 -1.55 5.18
C ALA A 157 6.48 -2.75 6.09
N LEU A 158 5.49 -3.63 6.27
CA LEU A 158 5.60 -4.83 7.09
C LEU A 158 6.46 -5.92 6.41
N GLU A 159 6.39 -6.04 5.09
CA GLU A 159 7.21 -6.97 4.31
C GLU A 159 8.67 -6.50 4.13
N CYS A 160 8.95 -5.21 4.29
CA CYS A 160 10.28 -4.63 4.16
C CYS A 160 11.19 -5.07 5.31
N LYS A 161 12.31 -5.72 4.97
CA LYS A 161 13.29 -6.23 5.95
C LYS A 161 14.46 -5.28 6.19
N HIS A 162 14.37 -4.04 5.71
CA HIS A 162 15.46 -3.08 5.79
C HIS A 162 15.78 -2.72 7.25
N ILE A 163 17.08 -2.73 7.59
CA ILE A 163 17.58 -2.54 8.97
C ILE A 163 17.12 -1.22 9.59
N LYS A 164 16.99 -0.15 8.80
CA LYS A 164 16.54 1.17 9.28
C LYS A 164 15.08 1.21 9.73
N LEU A 165 14.26 0.20 9.40
CA LEU A 165 12.91 0.05 9.92
C LEU A 165 12.81 -0.89 11.12
N GLN A 166 13.89 -1.59 11.45
CA GLN A 166 13.90 -2.48 12.58
C GLN A 166 13.68 -1.67 13.87
N ASN A 167 12.73 -2.10 14.69
CA ASN A 167 12.38 -1.45 15.97
C ASN A 167 11.94 0.04 15.84
N LYS A 168 11.54 0.49 14.66
CA LYS A 168 10.96 1.83 14.48
C LYS A 168 9.44 1.82 14.62
N PRO A 169 8.84 2.85 15.23
CA PRO A 169 7.40 2.96 15.35
C PRO A 169 6.71 3.04 13.99
N LEU A 170 5.50 2.48 13.92
CA LEU A 170 4.67 2.51 12.73
C LEU A 170 3.32 3.18 13.00
N LEU A 171 2.88 4.02 12.08
CA LEU A 171 1.51 4.49 11.98
C LEU A 171 0.89 3.86 10.74
N LEU A 172 -0.04 2.93 10.92
CA LEU A 172 -0.70 2.18 9.85
C LEU A 172 -2.13 2.67 9.67
N ILE A 173 -2.43 3.25 8.52
CA ILE A 173 -3.74 3.83 8.21
C ILE A 173 -4.48 2.89 7.25
N ALA A 174 -5.68 2.42 7.64
CA ALA A 174 -6.48 1.46 6.87
C ALA A 174 -5.63 0.29 6.33
N PRO A 175 -4.94 -0.48 7.18
CA PRO A 175 -3.91 -1.40 6.76
C PRO A 175 -4.46 -2.62 6.02
N VAL A 176 -3.63 -3.18 5.12
CA VAL A 176 -3.84 -4.47 4.48
C VAL A 176 -3.04 -5.52 5.25
N LEU A 177 -3.63 -6.08 6.30
CA LEU A 177 -2.99 -7.13 7.11
C LEU A 177 -3.25 -8.54 6.55
N ASP A 178 -4.42 -8.78 5.96
CA ASP A 178 -4.83 -10.02 5.29
C ASP A 178 -4.58 -9.94 3.77
N TYR A 179 -3.34 -9.62 3.37
CA TYR A 179 -3.02 -9.29 1.97
C TYR A 179 -3.49 -10.34 0.96
N LEU A 180 -3.18 -11.61 1.19
CA LEU A 180 -3.53 -12.69 0.25
C LEU A 180 -5.04 -12.85 0.13
N ASP A 181 -5.77 -12.92 1.24
CA ASP A 181 -7.23 -13.03 1.25
C ASP A 181 -7.88 -11.83 0.55
N ASN A 182 -7.35 -10.63 0.79
CA ASN A 182 -7.83 -9.41 0.17
C ASN A 182 -7.60 -9.44 -1.35
N LEU A 183 -6.40 -9.82 -1.79
CA LEU A 183 -6.03 -9.90 -3.21
C LEU A 183 -6.84 -10.98 -3.93
N PHE A 184 -6.74 -12.24 -3.48
CA PHE A 184 -7.43 -13.38 -4.11
C PHE A 184 -8.95 -13.20 -4.07
N GLY A 185 -9.49 -12.74 -2.95
CA GLY A 185 -10.90 -12.43 -2.81
C GLY A 185 -11.37 -11.33 -3.77
N SER A 186 -10.58 -10.30 -3.99
CA SER A 186 -10.91 -9.22 -4.94
C SER A 186 -10.93 -9.69 -6.37
N VAL A 187 -9.93 -10.49 -6.78
CA VAL A 187 -9.89 -11.09 -8.13
C VAL A 187 -11.06 -12.05 -8.33
N ALA A 188 -11.34 -12.95 -7.39
CA ALA A 188 -12.46 -13.88 -7.45
C ALA A 188 -13.82 -13.16 -7.55
N ARG A 189 -14.04 -12.12 -6.72
CA ARG A 189 -15.25 -11.29 -6.77
C ARG A 189 -15.43 -10.54 -8.08
N SER A 190 -14.34 -10.22 -8.79
CA SER A 190 -14.42 -9.60 -10.12
C SER A 190 -14.95 -10.54 -11.20
N GLY A 191 -14.87 -11.84 -10.96
CA GLY A 191 -15.16 -12.90 -11.92
C GLY A 191 -14.00 -13.20 -12.87
N TYR A 192 -12.83 -12.59 -12.68
CA TYR A 192 -11.65 -12.85 -13.52
C TYR A 192 -11.17 -14.31 -13.36
N SER A 193 -10.62 -14.90 -14.42
CA SER A 193 -10.09 -16.28 -14.37
C SER A 193 -8.99 -16.42 -13.32
N MET A 194 -9.24 -17.18 -12.27
CA MET A 194 -8.24 -17.45 -11.23
C MET A 194 -7.04 -18.21 -11.80
N LYS A 195 -7.24 -19.14 -12.76
CA LYS A 195 -6.13 -19.84 -13.43
C LYS A 195 -5.19 -18.87 -14.14
N LEU A 196 -5.75 -17.85 -14.81
CA LEU A 196 -4.95 -16.84 -15.48
C LEU A 196 -4.26 -15.91 -14.47
N PHE A 197 -4.94 -15.56 -13.37
CA PHE A 197 -4.35 -14.81 -12.27
C PHE A 197 -3.16 -15.56 -11.65
N ASP A 198 -3.33 -16.82 -11.32
CA ASP A 198 -2.27 -17.68 -10.74
C ASP A 198 -1.06 -17.80 -11.69
N ALA A 199 -1.31 -17.91 -13.00
CA ALA A 199 -0.23 -17.93 -13.98
C ALA A 199 0.58 -16.61 -14.03
N VAL A 200 -0.10 -15.46 -13.88
CA VAL A 200 0.58 -14.15 -13.79
C VAL A 200 1.33 -14.01 -12.47
N ALA A 201 0.74 -14.47 -11.37
CA ALA A 201 1.36 -14.47 -10.05
C ALA A 201 2.66 -15.30 -10.06
N GLY A 202 2.65 -16.51 -10.64
CA GLY A 202 3.83 -17.37 -10.76
C GLY A 202 4.93 -16.77 -11.65
N GLU A 203 4.58 -16.01 -12.69
CA GLU A 203 5.57 -15.24 -13.47
C GLU A 203 6.24 -14.16 -12.61
N LEU A 204 5.48 -13.48 -11.75
CA LEU A 204 6.03 -12.47 -10.84
C LEU A 204 6.92 -13.10 -9.76
N GLU A 205 6.49 -14.22 -9.18
CA GLU A 205 7.31 -14.98 -8.22
C GLU A 205 8.68 -15.30 -8.79
N THR A 206 8.72 -15.82 -10.03
CA THR A 206 9.95 -16.16 -10.73
C THR A 206 10.79 -14.91 -11.04
N GLN A 207 10.16 -13.86 -11.54
CA GLN A 207 10.84 -12.63 -11.95
C GLN A 207 11.49 -11.89 -10.77
N PHE A 208 10.82 -11.86 -9.61
CA PHE A 208 11.25 -11.10 -8.45
C PHE A 208 11.91 -11.98 -7.37
N ASN A 209 11.94 -13.30 -7.58
CA ASN A 209 12.33 -14.28 -6.56
C ASN A 209 11.61 -14.02 -5.22
N TYR A 210 10.30 -13.81 -5.31
CA TYR A 210 9.46 -13.42 -4.18
C TYR A 210 8.18 -14.26 -4.19
N PRO A 211 8.12 -15.37 -3.43
CA PRO A 211 6.95 -16.24 -3.39
C PRO A 211 5.71 -15.48 -2.87
N ILE A 212 4.62 -15.48 -3.63
CA ILE A 212 3.40 -14.77 -3.23
C ILE A 212 2.85 -15.26 -1.90
N GLN A 213 2.97 -16.57 -1.64
CA GLN A 213 2.51 -17.19 -0.40
C GLN A 213 3.36 -16.81 0.83
N SER A 214 4.53 -16.18 0.64
CA SER A 214 5.35 -15.66 1.74
C SER A 214 4.92 -14.27 2.22
N ILE A 215 3.99 -13.62 1.51
CA ILE A 215 3.44 -12.32 1.87
C ILE A 215 2.47 -12.49 3.04
N ASP A 216 2.91 -12.09 4.21
CA ASP A 216 2.16 -12.21 5.47
C ASP A 216 2.34 -10.97 6.37
N PRO A 217 1.69 -9.84 6.02
CA PRO A 217 1.80 -8.62 6.82
C PRO A 217 1.34 -8.81 8.28
N TYR A 218 0.32 -9.64 8.53
CA TYR A 218 -0.14 -9.92 9.89
C TYR A 218 0.91 -10.63 10.72
N GLY A 219 1.48 -11.72 10.20
CA GLY A 219 2.57 -12.43 10.87
C GLY A 219 3.82 -11.56 11.04
N LYS A 220 4.15 -10.70 10.06
CA LYS A 220 5.25 -9.74 10.22
C LYS A 220 4.98 -8.73 11.34
N LEU A 221 3.74 -8.23 11.44
CA LEU A 221 3.34 -7.31 12.50
C LEU A 221 3.46 -7.97 13.88
N SER A 222 3.05 -9.23 14.02
CA SER A 222 3.10 -9.96 15.31
C SER A 222 4.51 -10.21 15.83
N HIS A 223 5.52 -10.16 14.95
CA HIS A 223 6.93 -10.35 15.31
C HIS A 223 7.70 -9.03 15.50
N ARG A 224 7.01 -7.88 15.47
CA ARG A 224 7.65 -6.58 15.72
C ARG A 224 7.66 -6.24 17.21
N ASP A 225 8.78 -5.71 17.67
CA ASP A 225 8.93 -5.23 19.06
C ASP A 225 8.60 -3.74 19.22
N SER A 226 8.45 -3.01 18.10
CA SER A 226 8.18 -1.57 18.13
C SER A 226 6.68 -1.26 18.22
N GLN A 227 6.37 -0.13 18.85
CA GLN A 227 5.00 0.37 18.93
C GLN A 227 4.41 0.57 17.53
N THR A 228 3.18 0.13 17.37
CA THR A 228 2.39 0.32 16.15
C THR A 228 1.02 0.88 16.51
N ILE A 229 0.64 2.00 15.92
CA ILE A 229 -0.72 2.51 16.00
C ILE A 229 -1.42 2.26 14.67
N ILE A 230 -2.60 1.66 14.73
CA ILE A 230 -3.49 1.45 13.59
C ILE A 230 -4.62 2.45 13.69
N VAL A 231 -4.85 3.26 12.65
CA VAL A 231 -6.06 4.09 12.51
C VAL A 231 -6.91 3.48 11.40
N HIS A 232 -8.11 2.99 11.73
CA HIS A 232 -8.94 2.28 10.78
C HIS A 232 -10.42 2.63 10.95
N ASP A 233 -11.12 2.81 9.83
CA ASP A 233 -12.56 3.12 9.82
C ASP A 233 -13.38 1.83 9.81
N GLU A 234 -14.36 1.72 10.72
CA GLU A 234 -15.24 0.54 10.84
C GLU A 234 -16.05 0.26 9.56
N GLN A 235 -16.26 1.26 8.73
CA GLN A 235 -17.01 1.17 7.47
C GLN A 235 -16.09 1.08 6.24
N ASP A 236 -14.83 0.72 6.44
CA ASP A 236 -13.92 0.48 5.33
C ASP A 236 -14.40 -0.71 4.48
N LYS A 237 -14.52 -0.46 3.17
CA LYS A 237 -15.00 -1.48 2.21
C LYS A 237 -13.88 -2.19 1.45
N PHE A 238 -12.63 -1.77 1.64
CA PHE A 238 -11.48 -2.29 0.90
C PHE A 238 -10.59 -3.17 1.77
N THR A 239 -10.39 -2.77 3.01
CA THR A 239 -9.64 -3.54 4.01
C THR A 239 -10.56 -3.84 5.18
N LYS A 240 -10.41 -5.04 5.75
CA LYS A 240 -11.32 -5.51 6.81
C LYS A 240 -10.93 -4.92 8.16
N PHE A 241 -11.85 -4.19 8.78
CA PHE A 241 -11.66 -3.62 10.10
C PHE A 241 -11.43 -4.69 11.19
N ASP A 242 -12.14 -5.81 11.11
CA ASP A 242 -12.05 -6.93 12.06
C ASP A 242 -10.64 -7.50 12.15
N VAL A 243 -9.86 -7.47 11.08
CA VAL A 243 -8.45 -7.91 11.09
C VAL A 243 -7.59 -6.94 11.90
N SER A 244 -7.82 -5.63 11.80
CA SER A 244 -7.14 -4.63 12.64
C SER A 244 -7.54 -4.76 14.12
N GLN A 245 -8.81 -5.03 14.39
CA GLN A 245 -9.30 -5.27 15.74
C GLN A 245 -8.66 -6.52 16.34
N ARG A 246 -8.56 -7.59 15.57
CA ARG A 246 -7.87 -8.81 15.99
C ARG A 246 -6.40 -8.52 16.29
N ALA A 247 -5.70 -7.78 15.43
CA ALA A 247 -4.28 -7.44 15.66
C ALA A 247 -4.09 -6.68 16.98
N ALA A 248 -4.95 -5.72 17.30
CA ALA A 248 -4.87 -4.99 18.57
C ALA A 248 -5.21 -5.86 19.79
N ASN A 249 -6.02 -6.89 19.63
CA ASN A 249 -6.37 -7.82 20.73
C ASN A 249 -5.28 -8.88 20.97
N GLU A 250 -4.53 -9.26 19.93
CA GLU A 250 -3.58 -10.38 19.98
C GLU A 250 -2.12 -9.93 20.09
N ILE A 251 -1.80 -8.66 19.77
CA ILE A 251 -0.42 -8.15 19.71
C ILE A 251 -0.28 -6.96 20.66
N ASP A 252 0.38 -7.13 21.77
CA ASP A 252 0.52 -6.13 22.86
C ASP A 252 1.04 -4.76 22.41
N ARG A 253 1.85 -4.73 21.34
CA ARG A 253 2.45 -3.49 20.82
C ARG A 253 1.58 -2.76 19.80
N VAL A 254 0.37 -3.27 19.54
CA VAL A 254 -0.56 -2.69 18.58
C VAL A 254 -1.70 -1.99 19.30
N THR A 255 -1.87 -0.72 19.01
CA THR A 255 -3.03 0.09 19.46
C THR A 255 -3.93 0.37 18.27
N LEU A 256 -5.22 0.08 18.38
CA LEU A 256 -6.21 0.42 17.35
C LEU A 256 -7.00 1.67 17.75
N ILE A 257 -7.02 2.66 16.88
CA ILE A 257 -7.88 3.82 16.94
C ILE A 257 -8.95 3.67 15.85
N ALA A 258 -10.15 3.32 16.28
CA ALA A 258 -11.29 3.16 15.39
C ALA A 258 -11.89 4.52 15.00
N THR A 259 -12.31 4.67 13.75
CA THR A 259 -13.08 5.81 13.25
C THR A 259 -14.37 5.36 12.60
N GLN A 260 -15.31 6.26 12.42
CA GLN A 260 -16.61 5.97 11.78
C GLN A 260 -16.92 6.98 10.67
N GLY A 261 -17.42 6.47 9.54
CA GLY A 261 -17.91 7.30 8.44
C GLY A 261 -16.82 7.89 7.53
N GLN A 262 -15.54 7.62 7.81
CA GLN A 262 -14.44 8.10 6.98
C GLN A 262 -14.21 7.19 5.76
N GLY A 263 -14.34 5.89 5.95
CA GLY A 263 -14.00 4.87 4.95
C GLY A 263 -12.51 4.90 4.61
N HIS A 264 -12.13 4.13 3.60
CA HIS A 264 -10.73 3.80 3.27
C HIS A 264 -9.79 4.99 2.98
N GLY A 265 -10.28 6.00 2.28
CA GLY A 265 -9.40 7.09 1.81
C GLY A 265 -9.47 8.36 2.66
N ARG A 266 -10.65 8.71 3.18
CA ARG A 266 -10.81 9.94 3.98
C ARG A 266 -10.19 9.81 5.37
N VAL A 267 -10.08 8.58 5.88
CA VAL A 267 -9.43 8.30 7.17
C VAL A 267 -8.00 8.86 7.25
N MET A 268 -7.30 8.98 6.16
CA MET A 268 -5.95 9.61 6.12
C MET A 268 -5.91 11.05 6.61
N LYS A 269 -7.05 11.74 6.61
CA LYS A 269 -7.17 13.17 6.96
C LYS A 269 -7.95 13.40 8.25
N CYS A 270 -8.35 12.34 8.95
CA CYS A 270 -9.09 12.49 10.20
C CYS A 270 -8.15 12.94 11.34
N PRO A 271 -8.66 13.69 12.34
CA PRO A 271 -7.86 14.16 13.47
C PRO A 271 -7.09 13.03 14.16
N GLN A 272 -7.68 11.85 14.27
CA GLN A 272 -7.09 10.69 14.92
C GLN A 272 -5.74 10.25 14.30
N VAL A 273 -5.52 10.48 13.01
CA VAL A 273 -4.22 10.19 12.35
C VAL A 273 -3.13 11.12 12.90
N PHE A 274 -3.43 12.40 13.05
CA PHE A 274 -2.50 13.41 13.56
C PHE A 274 -2.21 13.18 15.04
N GLU A 275 -3.23 12.91 15.83
CA GLU A 275 -3.13 12.58 17.26
C GLU A 275 -2.33 11.30 17.49
N SER A 276 -2.54 10.29 16.63
CA SER A 276 -1.77 9.03 16.67
C SER A 276 -0.30 9.26 16.36
N PHE A 277 0.01 10.12 15.38
CA PHE A 277 1.39 10.51 15.12
C PHE A 277 2.00 11.19 16.35
N ASP A 278 1.31 12.17 16.95
CA ASP A 278 1.77 12.86 18.15
C ASP A 278 2.07 11.88 19.30
N SER A 279 1.24 10.86 19.47
CA SER A 279 1.45 9.82 20.50
C SER A 279 2.67 8.94 20.26
N LEU A 280 3.15 8.85 19.01
CA LEU A 280 4.36 8.07 18.68
C LEU A 280 5.66 8.86 18.86
N VAL A 281 5.59 10.20 18.88
CA VAL A 281 6.77 11.08 18.94
C VAL A 281 6.89 11.88 20.24
N GLY A 282 5.84 11.93 21.03
CA GLY A 282 5.75 12.67 22.29
C GLY A 282 6.11 11.90 23.44
#